data_b00890703cdde5d130a61e9aab0d3192
#
_entry.id   b00890703cdde5d130a61e9aab0d3192
#
_cell.length_a   1.000
_cell.length_b   1.000
_cell.length_c   1.000
_cell.angle_alpha   90.00
_cell.angle_beta   90.00
_cell.angle_gamma   90.00
#
_symmetry.space_group_name_H-M   'P 1'
#
loop_
_entity.id
_entity.type
_entity.pdbx_description
1 polymer ?
#
loop_
_entity_poly.entity_id
_entity_poly.type
_entity_poly.pdbx_seq_one_letter_code
_entity_poly.pdbx_strand_id
1 'polypeptide(L)'
;MTDIETGGTDLAAGPDDADTVEEAATPALDERQSWQEADRRRIRRTRRTLVTILVVLIILLLVAFWGLAKLFQPLGTVATGEQAKGITWVHSIYGWGKAKDQQFTGPQGVAIGPDGTIWATTQAQHRVVGFNPDGSLAAMLYQGEIGKAQFPNAFGYPVAVAVDPAGLVYIADDVRNTVWVSTRDNRIVRSIYVPRPASVAVSSDRLVVGSASGFVIMTPTGQVLKVIGRQGKAVGQFQGVRGVSIGKDGTIYVVDQYNNRVSAYDKDGGRKWIVVTGLPGNEKPVKKSTLPTQGTAPAAMQIPGGMTIDGAGRLVIADPFGFDLTALNGRDGSLNAKYGAPGNVDGQFIYPSSVAYDSSRDWFAIADTGNQRVQIVRLPNSGGSAVSGANRAMSGWLRACLLPLLLLLLALVAGLIYRYMRRRKEARDAEAERAAKSPQKAGS
;
A
#
# COMPACT_ATOMS: atom_id res chain seq x y z
N MET A 1 55.27 78.06 5.21
CA MET A 1 56.05 78.53 6.37
C MET A 1 57.01 77.38 6.61
N THR A 2 58.09 77.59 6.07
CA THR A 2 59.47 77.70 6.60
C THR A 2 60.09 76.36 6.83
N ASP A 3 60.94 75.86 5.93
CA ASP A 3 62.37 76.23 5.77
C ASP A 3 63.19 75.58 6.84
N ILE A 4 64.26 74.94 6.60
CA ILE A 4 65.58 75.20 6.15
C ILE A 4 66.45 74.00 6.67
N GLU A 5 67.21 73.32 5.82
CA GLU A 5 68.66 73.35 5.55
C GLU A 5 69.53 72.82 6.70
N THR A 6 70.59 72.17 6.54
CA THR A 6 71.72 72.04 5.62
C THR A 6 72.79 71.17 6.25
N GLY A 7 73.67 70.68 5.46
CA GLY A 7 75.13 70.52 5.72
C GLY A 7 75.52 69.11 6.05
N GLY A 8 76.33 68.39 5.38
CA GLY A 8 77.47 68.69 4.57
C GLY A 8 78.75 68.05 5.16
N THR A 9 79.42 67.36 4.35
CA THR A 9 80.88 67.17 4.14
C THR A 9 81.35 65.73 4.28
N ASP A 10 81.67 65.14 3.21
CA ASP A 10 83.00 64.73 2.65
C ASP A 10 83.97 63.93 3.61
N LEU A 11 84.44 62.79 3.18
CA LEU A 11 85.76 62.48 2.65
C LEU A 11 86.00 60.94 2.55
N ALA A 12 86.19 60.53 1.32
CA ALA A 12 87.38 59.88 0.71
C ALA A 12 87.68 58.38 1.10
N ALA A 13 87.55 57.60 0.08
CA ALA A 13 88.57 56.79 -0.61
C ALA A 13 89.10 55.49 0.04
N GLY A 14 88.94 54.46 -0.78
CA GLY A 14 89.89 53.38 -0.89
C GLY A 14 89.23 52.00 -1.25
N PRO A 15 89.79 51.37 -2.26
CA PRO A 15 89.03 50.34 -2.99
C PRO A 15 89.32 48.93 -2.58
N ASP A 16 88.64 48.03 -3.30
CA ASP A 16 88.94 46.58 -3.36
C ASP A 16 88.22 45.69 -2.33
N ASP A 17 87.24 45.08 -2.81
CA ASP A 17 86.91 43.66 -2.85
C ASP A 17 85.43 43.42 -3.11
N ALA A 18 85.04 43.74 -4.34
CA ALA A 18 83.75 43.33 -4.87
C ALA A 18 83.99 42.15 -5.83
N ASP A 19 83.83 40.96 -5.34
CA ASP A 19 83.53 39.78 -6.16
C ASP A 19 83.46 38.58 -5.24
N THR A 20 82.29 38.14 -4.82
CA THR A 20 81.94 36.72 -4.51
C THR A 20 80.65 36.57 -3.63
N VAL A 21 79.59 37.27 -3.78
CA VAL A 21 78.33 36.98 -3.01
C VAL A 21 77.05 37.06 -3.83
N GLU A 22 77.04 36.94 -5.19
CA GLU A 22 75.80 37.09 -5.94
C GLU A 22 75.29 35.83 -6.66
N GLU A 23 75.77 34.61 -6.36
CA GLU A 23 75.32 33.39 -7.10
C GLU A 23 74.67 32.29 -6.24
N ALA A 24 74.36 32.51 -4.98
CA ALA A 24 73.74 31.51 -4.13
C ALA A 24 72.28 31.77 -3.68
N ALA A 25 71.67 32.93 -4.08
CA ALA A 25 70.36 33.31 -3.56
C ALA A 25 69.16 33.03 -4.51
N THR A 26 69.42 32.85 -5.80
CA THR A 26 68.36 32.67 -6.81
C THR A 26 67.65 31.29 -6.79
N PRO A 27 68.30 30.14 -6.51
CA PRO A 27 67.59 28.86 -6.48
C PRO A 27 66.63 28.73 -5.31
N ALA A 28 66.90 29.36 -4.19
CA ALA A 28 66.06 29.28 -3.00
C ALA A 28 64.75 30.07 -3.06
N LEU A 29 64.73 31.11 -3.87
CA LEU A 29 63.52 31.93 -4.13
C LEU A 29 62.55 31.23 -5.12
N ASP A 30 63.11 30.60 -6.13
CA ASP A 30 62.32 29.86 -7.12
C ASP A 30 61.67 28.58 -6.52
N GLU A 31 62.39 27.88 -5.67
CA GLU A 31 61.81 26.75 -4.91
C GLU A 31 60.65 27.20 -3.97
N ARG A 32 60.84 28.30 -3.25
CA ARG A 32 59.75 28.83 -2.38
C ARG A 32 58.52 29.26 -3.15
N GLN A 33 58.69 29.85 -4.31
CA GLN A 33 57.55 30.22 -5.18
C GLN A 33 56.84 28.97 -5.73
N SER A 34 57.56 27.95 -6.15
CA SER A 34 56.98 26.67 -6.59
C SER A 34 56.20 25.94 -5.50
N TRP A 35 56.68 25.94 -4.27
CA TRP A 35 55.95 25.38 -3.10
C TRP A 35 54.69 26.17 -2.78
N GLN A 36 54.71 27.50 -2.85
CA GLN A 36 53.52 28.31 -2.61
C GLN A 36 52.46 28.12 -3.71
N GLU A 37 52.85 27.99 -4.97
CA GLU A 37 51.91 27.68 -6.04
C GLU A 37 51.31 26.27 -5.94
N ALA A 38 52.09 25.27 -5.58
CA ALA A 38 51.64 23.90 -5.34
C ALA A 38 50.62 23.85 -4.22
N ASP A 39 50.88 24.57 -3.11
CA ASP A 39 49.95 24.62 -1.96
C ASP A 39 48.67 25.39 -2.29
N ARG A 40 48.75 26.50 -3.03
CA ARG A 40 47.55 27.24 -3.57
C ARG A 40 46.72 26.36 -4.50
N ARG A 41 47.34 25.53 -5.35
CA ARG A 41 46.61 24.57 -6.22
C ARG A 41 45.97 23.44 -5.39
N ARG A 42 46.65 22.97 -4.33
CA ARG A 42 46.11 21.97 -3.41
C ARG A 42 44.90 22.51 -2.64
N ILE A 43 44.98 23.72 -2.07
CA ILE A 43 43.91 24.39 -1.36
C ILE A 43 42.69 24.63 -2.29
N ARG A 44 42.93 25.10 -3.52
CA ARG A 44 41.83 25.29 -4.51
C ARG A 44 41.14 23.97 -4.87
N ARG A 45 41.90 22.86 -5.01
CA ARG A 45 41.35 21.56 -5.30
C ARG A 45 40.52 21.03 -4.12
N THR A 46 41.04 21.12 -2.90
CA THR A 46 40.33 20.71 -1.69
C THR A 46 39.05 21.52 -1.49
N ARG A 47 39.10 22.85 -1.68
CA ARG A 47 37.93 23.73 -1.59
C ARG A 47 36.87 23.37 -2.66
N ARG A 48 37.26 23.09 -3.90
CA ARG A 48 36.31 22.62 -4.94
C ARG A 48 35.70 21.28 -4.57
N THR A 49 36.46 20.34 -4.07
CA THR A 49 35.93 19.02 -3.63
C THR A 49 34.95 19.18 -2.47
N LEU A 50 35.27 20.01 -1.46
CA LEU A 50 34.37 20.28 -0.34
C LEU A 50 33.08 20.97 -0.79
N VAL A 51 33.15 21.95 -1.71
CA VAL A 51 31.96 22.60 -2.25
C VAL A 51 31.10 21.59 -3.03
N THR A 52 31.71 20.71 -3.81
CA THR A 52 30.96 19.67 -4.54
C THR A 52 30.27 18.69 -3.56
N ILE A 53 30.96 18.26 -2.52
CA ILE A 53 30.37 17.39 -1.48
C ILE A 53 29.22 18.11 -0.77
N LEU A 54 29.38 19.38 -0.44
CA LEU A 54 28.33 20.19 0.19
C LEU A 54 27.09 20.34 -0.71
N VAL A 55 27.29 20.61 -1.99
CA VAL A 55 26.17 20.71 -2.96
C VAL A 55 25.43 19.37 -3.08
N VAL A 56 26.16 18.26 -3.17
CA VAL A 56 25.56 16.92 -3.21
C VAL A 56 24.77 16.63 -1.92
N LEU A 57 25.33 16.97 -0.75
CA LEU A 57 24.64 16.83 0.54
C LEU A 57 23.37 17.67 0.62
N ILE A 58 23.39 18.91 0.13
CA ILE A 58 22.20 19.78 0.08
C ILE A 58 21.14 19.18 -0.83
N ILE A 59 21.50 18.67 -2.01
CA ILE A 59 20.57 18.02 -2.92
C ILE A 59 19.95 16.79 -2.25
N LEU A 60 20.74 15.96 -1.58
CA LEU A 60 20.24 14.77 -0.85
C LEU A 60 19.31 15.17 0.29
N LEU A 61 19.61 16.23 1.03
CA LEU A 61 18.75 16.76 2.07
C LEU A 61 17.43 17.31 1.51
N LEU A 62 17.47 18.01 0.37
CA LEU A 62 16.26 18.51 -0.29
C LEU A 62 15.38 17.36 -0.81
N VAL A 63 15.98 16.31 -1.37
CA VAL A 63 15.26 15.12 -1.81
C VAL A 63 14.67 14.37 -0.59
N ALA A 64 15.43 14.24 0.50
CA ALA A 64 14.95 13.64 1.75
C ALA A 64 13.81 14.48 2.35
N PHE A 65 13.95 15.80 2.41
CA PHE A 65 12.92 16.72 2.90
C PHE A 65 11.65 16.65 2.04
N TRP A 66 11.79 16.63 0.72
CA TRP A 66 10.65 16.48 -0.18
C TRP A 66 9.96 15.10 -0.03
N GLY A 67 10.74 14.03 0.14
CA GLY A 67 10.22 12.70 0.47
C GLY A 67 9.46 12.69 1.81
N LEU A 68 10.02 13.34 2.84
CA LEU A 68 9.34 13.51 4.13
C LEU A 68 8.06 14.36 3.99
N ALA A 69 8.11 15.47 3.26
CA ALA A 69 6.94 16.32 3.01
C ALA A 69 5.82 15.55 2.29
N LYS A 70 6.16 14.62 1.39
CA LYS A 70 5.19 13.69 0.78
C LYS A 70 4.65 12.66 1.77
N LEU A 71 5.44 12.24 2.74
CA LEU A 71 5.01 11.34 3.82
C LEU A 71 3.98 12.02 4.76
N PHE A 72 4.15 13.33 5.00
CA PHE A 72 3.28 14.13 5.84
C PHE A 72 2.16 14.84 5.07
N GLN A 73 2.03 14.65 3.75
CA GLN A 73 0.84 15.11 3.04
C GLN A 73 -0.40 14.42 3.64
N PRO A 74 -1.45 15.19 3.97
CA PRO A 74 -2.69 14.60 4.47
C PRO A 74 -3.17 13.57 3.44
N LEU A 75 -3.34 12.34 3.92
CA LEU A 75 -3.72 11.19 3.11
C LEU A 75 -5.21 11.29 2.78
N GLY A 76 -5.54 11.99 1.73
CA GLY A 76 -6.91 12.26 1.31
C GLY A 76 -7.51 13.50 1.98
N THR A 77 -8.40 14.17 1.30
CA THR A 77 -9.25 15.21 1.90
C THR A 77 -10.25 14.55 2.83
N VAL A 78 -10.39 15.05 4.05
CA VAL A 78 -11.52 14.70 4.90
C VAL A 78 -12.77 15.19 4.17
N ALA A 79 -13.76 14.30 3.96
CA ALA A 79 -15.02 14.68 3.34
C ALA A 79 -15.64 15.86 4.10
N THR A 80 -15.77 16.99 3.41
CA THR A 80 -16.37 18.22 3.94
C THR A 80 -17.86 18.24 3.64
N GLY A 81 -18.60 17.41 4.32
CA GLY A 81 -20.06 17.43 4.39
C GLY A 81 -20.45 16.97 5.77
N GLU A 82 -21.72 16.96 6.17
CA GLU A 82 -22.12 16.42 7.48
C GLU A 82 -21.38 15.09 7.71
N GLN A 83 -20.37 15.16 8.53
CA GLN A 83 -19.13 14.38 8.49
C GLN A 83 -19.39 12.90 8.37
N ALA A 84 -18.87 12.28 7.32
CA ALA A 84 -18.58 10.86 7.30
C ALA A 84 -17.64 10.55 8.49
N LYS A 85 -18.21 10.30 9.66
CA LYS A 85 -17.49 10.17 10.93
C LYS A 85 -16.37 9.16 10.79
N GLY A 86 -15.13 9.65 10.82
CA GLY A 86 -13.94 8.83 10.85
C GLY A 86 -13.49 8.20 9.53
N ILE A 87 -14.10 8.52 8.38
CA ILE A 87 -13.65 8.04 7.06
C ILE A 87 -12.68 9.04 6.44
N THR A 88 -11.57 8.54 5.92
CA THR A 88 -10.69 9.29 5.02
C THR A 88 -10.85 8.75 3.61
N TRP A 89 -11.43 9.54 2.72
CA TRP A 89 -11.56 9.18 1.32
C TRP A 89 -10.21 9.20 0.59
N VAL A 90 -10.01 8.28 -0.34
CA VAL A 90 -8.79 8.18 -1.16
C VAL A 90 -9.12 8.51 -2.61
N HIS A 91 -10.01 7.74 -3.24
CA HIS A 91 -10.57 8.00 -4.56
C HIS A 91 -11.82 7.16 -4.79
N SER A 92 -12.51 7.44 -5.90
CA SER A 92 -13.68 6.68 -6.33
C SER A 92 -13.49 6.17 -7.76
N ILE A 93 -13.99 4.96 -8.02
CA ILE A 93 -13.99 4.30 -9.32
C ILE A 93 -15.43 4.22 -9.79
N TYR A 94 -15.73 4.83 -10.94
CA TYR A 94 -17.10 4.89 -11.49
C TYR A 94 -17.34 3.90 -12.64
N GLY A 95 -16.30 3.18 -13.07
CA GLY A 95 -16.37 2.23 -14.18
C GLY A 95 -14.99 2.06 -14.82
N TRP A 96 -14.95 1.45 -16.00
CA TRP A 96 -13.72 1.12 -16.72
C TRP A 96 -13.46 1.99 -17.96
N GLY A 97 -14.26 3.02 -18.17
CA GLY A 97 -14.14 3.96 -19.27
C GLY A 97 -15.12 5.12 -19.19
N LYS A 98 -15.14 5.97 -20.19
CA LYS A 98 -15.97 7.20 -20.24
C LYS A 98 -17.36 6.98 -20.84
N ALA A 99 -17.54 5.93 -21.65
CA ALA A 99 -18.82 5.64 -22.28
C ALA A 99 -19.85 5.18 -21.22
N LYS A 100 -21.13 5.44 -21.46
CA LYS A 100 -22.21 5.14 -20.50
C LYS A 100 -22.28 3.65 -20.14
N ASP A 101 -22.05 2.78 -21.09
CA ASP A 101 -22.01 1.32 -20.93
C ASP A 101 -20.74 0.83 -20.20
N GLN A 102 -19.75 1.70 -20.05
CA GLN A 102 -18.51 1.48 -19.31
C GLN A 102 -18.55 2.03 -17.88
N GLN A 103 -19.63 2.68 -17.49
CA GLN A 103 -19.87 3.09 -16.10
C GLN A 103 -20.55 1.96 -15.33
N PHE A 104 -20.32 1.89 -14.03
CA PHE A 104 -20.98 0.90 -13.20
C PHE A 104 -22.50 1.06 -13.20
N THR A 105 -23.18 -0.07 -13.24
CA THR A 105 -24.61 -0.16 -12.99
C THR A 105 -24.80 -1.10 -11.80
N GLY A 106 -24.80 -0.53 -10.59
CA GLY A 106 -24.97 -1.25 -9.34
C GLY A 106 -23.84 -2.25 -9.03
N PRO A 107 -22.61 -1.80 -8.75
CA PRO A 107 -21.55 -2.70 -8.27
C PRO A 107 -21.98 -3.33 -6.94
N GLN A 108 -21.79 -4.65 -6.77
CA GLN A 108 -22.28 -5.35 -5.57
C GLN A 108 -21.18 -6.00 -4.73
N GLY A 109 -20.44 -6.93 -5.30
CA GLY A 109 -19.33 -7.59 -4.61
C GLY A 109 -18.02 -6.86 -4.89
N VAL A 110 -17.18 -6.72 -3.87
CA VAL A 110 -15.80 -6.24 -4.03
C VAL A 110 -14.83 -7.18 -3.35
N ALA A 111 -13.64 -7.32 -3.92
CA ALA A 111 -12.51 -8.04 -3.34
C ALA A 111 -11.20 -7.33 -3.70
N ILE A 112 -10.15 -7.58 -2.92
CA ILE A 112 -8.81 -7.09 -3.21
C ILE A 112 -7.88 -8.28 -3.31
N GLY A 113 -7.18 -8.40 -4.44
CA GLY A 113 -6.22 -9.45 -4.70
C GLY A 113 -4.89 -9.24 -3.97
N PRO A 114 -4.05 -10.26 -3.89
CA PRO A 114 -2.73 -10.18 -3.24
C PRO A 114 -1.79 -9.18 -3.94
N ASP A 115 -2.01 -8.89 -5.21
CA ASP A 115 -1.31 -7.88 -6.01
C ASP A 115 -1.87 -6.45 -5.82
N GLY A 116 -2.96 -6.31 -5.04
CA GLY A 116 -3.67 -5.06 -4.81
C GLY A 116 -4.70 -4.73 -5.89
N THR A 117 -4.98 -5.62 -6.84
CA THR A 117 -6.07 -5.45 -7.81
C THR A 117 -7.41 -5.41 -7.09
N ILE A 118 -8.20 -4.38 -7.35
CA ILE A 118 -9.54 -4.18 -6.78
C ILE A 118 -10.55 -4.78 -7.76
N TRP A 119 -11.22 -5.84 -7.35
CA TRP A 119 -12.24 -6.51 -8.14
C TRP A 119 -13.63 -6.06 -7.73
N ALA A 120 -14.48 -5.81 -8.71
CA ALA A 120 -15.88 -5.47 -8.49
C ALA A 120 -16.79 -6.28 -9.41
N THR A 121 -17.88 -6.81 -8.85
CA THR A 121 -18.94 -7.44 -9.65
C THR A 121 -19.94 -6.38 -10.11
N THR A 122 -20.42 -6.50 -11.33
CA THR A 122 -21.50 -5.67 -11.87
C THR A 122 -22.57 -6.58 -12.45
N GLN A 123 -23.65 -6.75 -11.69
CA GLN A 123 -24.71 -7.71 -12.01
C GLN A 123 -25.41 -7.39 -13.31
N ALA A 124 -25.86 -6.14 -13.47
CA ALA A 124 -26.60 -5.69 -14.63
C ALA A 124 -25.77 -5.76 -15.94
N GLN A 125 -24.45 -5.83 -15.83
CA GLN A 125 -23.54 -5.88 -16.96
C GLN A 125 -22.89 -7.25 -17.12
N HIS A 126 -23.25 -8.22 -16.26
CA HIS A 126 -22.79 -9.62 -16.31
C HIS A 126 -21.27 -9.76 -16.32
N ARG A 127 -20.54 -8.93 -15.54
CA ARG A 127 -19.08 -8.85 -15.53
C ARG A 127 -18.49 -8.79 -14.14
N VAL A 128 -17.21 -9.10 -14.08
CA VAL A 128 -16.35 -8.80 -12.95
C VAL A 128 -15.17 -8.01 -13.47
N VAL A 129 -14.93 -6.83 -12.92
CA VAL A 129 -13.92 -5.91 -13.42
C VAL A 129 -12.84 -5.73 -12.36
N GLY A 130 -11.59 -5.86 -12.76
CA GLY A 130 -10.40 -5.63 -11.94
C GLY A 130 -9.77 -4.28 -12.25
N PHE A 131 -9.44 -3.52 -11.22
CA PHE A 131 -8.79 -2.22 -11.30
C PHE A 131 -7.45 -2.23 -10.59
N ASN A 132 -6.51 -1.51 -11.14
CA ASN A 132 -5.28 -1.19 -10.42
C ASN A 132 -5.59 -0.32 -9.19
N PRO A 133 -4.67 -0.22 -8.21
CA PRO A 133 -4.85 0.63 -7.03
C PRO A 133 -5.11 2.11 -7.33
N ASP A 134 -4.75 2.61 -8.51
CA ASP A 134 -5.01 3.97 -8.97
C ASP A 134 -6.39 4.15 -9.64
N GLY A 135 -7.18 3.09 -9.74
CA GLY A 135 -8.49 3.07 -10.36
C GLY A 135 -8.48 2.82 -11.88
N SER A 136 -7.33 2.66 -12.51
CA SER A 136 -7.25 2.29 -13.93
C SER A 136 -7.64 0.82 -14.15
N LEU A 137 -8.21 0.52 -15.33
CA LEU A 137 -8.59 -0.84 -15.70
C LEU A 137 -7.37 -1.78 -15.69
N ALA A 138 -7.47 -2.89 -14.98
CA ALA A 138 -6.45 -3.92 -14.89
C ALA A 138 -6.85 -5.22 -15.60
N ALA A 139 -8.12 -5.61 -15.49
CA ALA A 139 -8.65 -6.84 -16.07
C ALA A 139 -10.17 -6.77 -16.20
N MET A 140 -10.72 -7.57 -17.08
CA MET A 140 -12.17 -7.73 -17.21
C MET A 140 -12.49 -9.20 -17.43
N LEU A 141 -13.33 -9.73 -16.54
CA LEU A 141 -13.82 -11.09 -16.63
C LEU A 141 -15.28 -11.04 -17.11
N TYR A 142 -15.52 -11.70 -18.22
CA TYR A 142 -16.85 -11.86 -18.80
C TYR A 142 -16.87 -13.18 -19.59
N GLN A 143 -18.04 -13.76 -19.69
CA GLN A 143 -18.24 -14.96 -20.48
C GLN A 143 -19.16 -14.61 -21.65
N GLY A 144 -18.66 -14.76 -22.86
CA GLY A 144 -19.40 -14.55 -24.09
C GLY A 144 -19.49 -13.11 -24.61
N GLU A 145 -20.04 -12.94 -25.80
CA GLU A 145 -20.31 -11.63 -26.39
C GLU A 145 -21.55 -10.97 -25.76
N ILE A 146 -21.40 -9.69 -25.39
CA ILE A 146 -22.49 -8.89 -24.80
C ILE A 146 -23.64 -8.80 -25.78
N GLY A 147 -24.86 -9.11 -25.31
CA GLY A 147 -26.08 -8.98 -26.08
C GLY A 147 -26.49 -10.19 -26.92
N LYS A 148 -25.70 -11.26 -26.91
CA LYS A 148 -26.12 -12.54 -27.56
C LYS A 148 -26.51 -13.54 -26.48
N ALA A 149 -27.82 -13.79 -26.36
CA ALA A 149 -28.45 -14.70 -25.39
C ALA A 149 -28.05 -16.19 -25.52
N GLN A 150 -27.08 -16.53 -26.36
CA GLN A 150 -26.76 -17.90 -26.76
C GLN A 150 -25.45 -18.49 -26.15
N PHE A 151 -24.83 -17.81 -25.15
CA PHE A 151 -23.63 -18.37 -24.54
C PHE A 151 -23.97 -19.16 -23.27
N PRO A 152 -23.86 -20.49 -23.27
CA PRO A 152 -24.12 -21.33 -22.10
C PRO A 152 -23.17 -21.03 -20.92
N ASN A 153 -22.09 -20.28 -21.15
CA ASN A 153 -21.02 -20.00 -20.19
C ASN A 153 -20.98 -18.54 -19.69
N ALA A 154 -21.89 -17.65 -20.12
CA ALA A 154 -21.91 -16.29 -19.61
C ALA A 154 -22.24 -16.23 -18.11
N PHE A 155 -21.61 -15.28 -17.36
CA PHE A 155 -22.07 -14.98 -16.02
C PHE A 155 -23.53 -14.58 -16.06
N GLY A 156 -24.35 -15.26 -15.24
CA GLY A 156 -25.78 -14.95 -15.17
C GLY A 156 -26.02 -13.73 -14.28
N TYR A 157 -25.54 -13.81 -13.05
CA TYR A 157 -25.73 -12.76 -12.04
C TYR A 157 -24.60 -12.81 -11.01
N PRO A 158 -23.41 -12.25 -11.31
CA PRO A 158 -22.27 -12.29 -10.40
C PRO A 158 -22.52 -11.36 -9.21
N VAL A 159 -22.73 -11.94 -8.02
CA VAL A 159 -23.12 -11.22 -6.79
C VAL A 159 -21.97 -10.96 -5.84
N ALA A 160 -20.98 -11.85 -5.81
CA ALA A 160 -19.84 -11.74 -4.92
C ALA A 160 -18.55 -12.22 -5.61
N VAL A 161 -17.44 -11.71 -5.14
CA VAL A 161 -16.10 -12.04 -5.64
C VAL A 161 -15.14 -12.20 -4.47
N ALA A 162 -14.20 -13.13 -4.58
CA ALA A 162 -13.05 -13.29 -3.69
C ALA A 162 -11.81 -13.68 -4.51
N VAL A 163 -10.63 -13.41 -3.98
CA VAL A 163 -9.37 -13.73 -4.64
C VAL A 163 -8.52 -14.54 -3.67
N ASP A 164 -7.98 -15.66 -4.12
CA ASP A 164 -7.10 -16.48 -3.31
C ASP A 164 -5.66 -15.93 -3.27
N PRO A 165 -4.78 -16.44 -2.41
CA PRO A 165 -3.38 -16.01 -2.34
C PRO A 165 -2.58 -16.27 -3.62
N ALA A 166 -3.05 -17.16 -4.52
CA ALA A 166 -2.44 -17.42 -5.81
C ALA A 166 -2.94 -16.46 -6.93
N GLY A 167 -3.94 -15.61 -6.62
CA GLY A 167 -4.50 -14.65 -7.56
C GLY A 167 -5.66 -15.21 -8.41
N LEU A 168 -6.19 -16.39 -8.09
CA LEU A 168 -7.39 -16.90 -8.73
C LEU A 168 -8.63 -16.18 -8.20
N VAL A 169 -9.51 -15.81 -9.11
CA VAL A 169 -10.73 -15.04 -8.83
C VAL A 169 -11.92 -15.99 -8.73
N TYR A 170 -12.56 -16.02 -7.57
CA TYR A 170 -13.74 -16.82 -7.28
C TYR A 170 -14.97 -15.93 -7.38
N ILE A 171 -15.93 -16.29 -8.24
CA ILE A 171 -17.09 -15.48 -8.58
C ILE A 171 -18.35 -16.27 -8.25
N ALA A 172 -19.13 -15.78 -7.30
CA ALA A 172 -20.44 -16.36 -6.97
C ALA A 172 -21.49 -15.85 -7.97
N ASP A 173 -22.07 -16.76 -8.74
CA ASP A 173 -23.10 -16.50 -9.74
C ASP A 173 -24.44 -17.10 -9.28
N ASP A 174 -25.32 -16.27 -8.74
CA ASP A 174 -26.58 -16.68 -8.11
C ASP A 174 -27.50 -17.42 -9.10
N VAL A 175 -27.65 -16.91 -10.32
CA VAL A 175 -28.54 -17.47 -11.33
C VAL A 175 -28.00 -18.78 -11.93
N ARG A 176 -26.68 -18.88 -12.05
CA ARG A 176 -26.04 -20.09 -12.59
C ARG A 176 -25.83 -21.17 -11.53
N ASN A 177 -26.13 -20.92 -10.26
CA ASN A 177 -25.85 -21.86 -9.16
C ASN A 177 -24.39 -22.31 -9.14
N THR A 178 -23.45 -21.40 -9.41
CA THR A 178 -22.05 -21.74 -9.66
C THR A 178 -21.13 -20.73 -9.00
N VAL A 179 -20.06 -21.22 -8.41
CA VAL A 179 -18.87 -20.42 -8.15
C VAL A 179 -17.88 -20.68 -9.28
N TRP A 180 -17.65 -19.67 -10.11
CA TRP A 180 -16.64 -19.72 -11.16
C TRP A 180 -15.27 -19.41 -10.58
N VAL A 181 -14.25 -20.13 -11.02
CA VAL A 181 -12.85 -19.86 -10.69
C VAL A 181 -12.12 -19.49 -11.97
N SER A 182 -11.62 -18.25 -12.02
CA SER A 182 -10.99 -17.68 -13.20
C SER A 182 -9.58 -17.17 -12.88
N THR A 183 -8.73 -17.19 -13.89
CA THR A 183 -7.49 -16.42 -13.88
C THR A 183 -7.77 -14.95 -14.20
N ARG A 184 -6.81 -14.06 -13.97
CA ARG A 184 -6.91 -12.63 -14.28
C ARG A 184 -7.11 -12.36 -15.79
N ASP A 185 -6.62 -13.22 -16.65
CA ASP A 185 -6.72 -13.15 -18.11
C ASP A 185 -8.01 -13.79 -18.67
N ASN A 186 -9.06 -13.88 -17.84
CA ASN A 186 -10.40 -14.34 -18.22
C ASN A 186 -10.46 -15.82 -18.63
N ARG A 187 -9.59 -16.68 -18.16
CA ARG A 187 -9.65 -18.12 -18.39
C ARG A 187 -10.31 -18.82 -17.21
N ILE A 188 -11.46 -19.45 -17.44
CA ILE A 188 -12.11 -20.28 -16.41
C ILE A 188 -11.27 -21.54 -16.18
N VAL A 189 -10.84 -21.70 -14.95
CA VAL A 189 -10.06 -22.84 -14.48
C VAL A 189 -10.98 -23.94 -13.95
N ARG A 190 -12.11 -23.53 -13.33
CA ARG A 190 -13.03 -24.45 -12.65
C ARG A 190 -14.42 -23.81 -12.48
N SER A 191 -15.43 -24.68 -12.41
CA SER A 191 -16.78 -24.34 -11.98
C SER A 191 -17.16 -25.24 -10.80
N ILE A 192 -17.71 -24.65 -9.74
CA ILE A 192 -18.12 -25.36 -8.52
C ILE A 192 -19.62 -25.13 -8.34
N TYR A 193 -20.40 -26.23 -8.36
CA TYR A 193 -21.85 -26.13 -8.15
C TYR A 193 -22.18 -25.78 -6.72
N VAL A 194 -22.87 -24.69 -6.48
CA VAL A 194 -23.45 -24.29 -5.19
C VAL A 194 -24.82 -23.65 -5.47
N PRO A 195 -25.90 -24.15 -4.88
CA PRO A 195 -27.23 -23.58 -5.11
C PRO A 195 -27.29 -22.12 -4.63
N ARG A 196 -27.61 -21.19 -5.55
CA ARG A 196 -27.81 -19.77 -5.29
C ARG A 196 -26.72 -19.16 -4.39
N PRO A 197 -25.45 -19.21 -4.82
CA PRO A 197 -24.35 -18.66 -4.04
C PRO A 197 -24.53 -17.14 -3.93
N ALA A 198 -24.44 -16.60 -2.71
CA ALA A 198 -24.72 -15.21 -2.42
C ALA A 198 -23.50 -14.46 -1.84
N SER A 199 -22.54 -15.19 -1.31
CA SER A 199 -21.29 -14.66 -0.80
C SER A 199 -20.17 -15.72 -0.92
N VAL A 200 -18.94 -15.28 -1.02
CA VAL A 200 -17.78 -16.15 -1.19
C VAL A 200 -16.56 -15.58 -0.44
N ALA A 201 -15.82 -16.46 0.25
CA ALA A 201 -14.52 -16.16 0.82
C ALA A 201 -13.57 -17.32 0.59
N VAL A 202 -12.32 -17.05 0.33
CA VAL A 202 -11.31 -18.07 0.04
C VAL A 202 -10.00 -17.77 0.80
N SER A 203 -9.38 -18.84 1.30
CA SER A 203 -8.03 -18.86 1.85
C SER A 203 -7.17 -19.87 1.07
N SER A 204 -5.94 -20.09 1.51
CA SER A 204 -5.07 -21.11 0.91
C SER A 204 -5.63 -22.54 1.03
N ASP A 205 -6.46 -22.81 2.03
CA ASP A 205 -6.93 -24.17 2.37
C ASP A 205 -8.46 -24.29 2.47
N ARG A 206 -9.22 -23.20 2.40
CA ARG A 206 -10.67 -23.17 2.55
C ARG A 206 -11.33 -22.25 1.52
N LEU A 207 -12.46 -22.72 1.03
CA LEU A 207 -13.47 -21.95 0.30
C LEU A 207 -14.76 -22.01 1.12
N VAL A 208 -15.32 -20.85 1.46
CA VAL A 208 -16.60 -20.74 2.14
C VAL A 208 -17.58 -20.02 1.24
N VAL A 209 -18.72 -20.63 1.00
CA VAL A 209 -19.77 -20.06 0.12
C VAL A 209 -21.08 -19.98 0.90
N GLY A 210 -21.60 -18.77 1.02
CA GLY A 210 -22.90 -18.52 1.63
C GLY A 210 -24.02 -18.59 0.60
N SER A 211 -25.19 -19.03 1.04
CA SER A 211 -26.43 -19.14 0.26
C SER A 211 -27.65 -18.68 1.07
N ALA A 212 -28.85 -18.80 0.51
CA ALA A 212 -30.07 -18.41 1.20
C ALA A 212 -30.33 -19.19 2.50
N SER A 213 -29.90 -20.44 2.60
CA SER A 213 -30.26 -21.36 3.71
C SER A 213 -29.06 -21.74 4.60
N GLY A 214 -27.90 -21.19 4.38
CA GLY A 214 -26.69 -21.51 5.13
C GLY A 214 -25.42 -21.29 4.35
N PHE A 215 -24.37 -22.00 4.71
CA PHE A 215 -23.08 -21.91 4.03
C PHE A 215 -22.40 -23.26 3.92
N VAL A 216 -21.51 -23.38 2.95
CA VAL A 216 -20.73 -24.58 2.69
C VAL A 216 -19.25 -24.27 2.88
N ILE A 217 -18.57 -25.15 3.61
CA ILE A 217 -17.11 -25.16 3.76
C ILE A 217 -16.58 -26.20 2.78
N MET A 218 -15.65 -25.78 1.93
CA MET A 218 -15.01 -26.59 0.90
C MET A 218 -13.50 -26.41 0.90
N THR A 219 -12.80 -27.29 0.20
CA THR A 219 -11.45 -26.99 -0.26
C THR A 219 -11.52 -25.97 -1.41
N PRO A 220 -10.45 -25.23 -1.73
CA PRO A 220 -10.41 -24.32 -2.88
C PRO A 220 -10.66 -25.05 -4.23
N THR A 221 -10.51 -26.36 -4.23
CA THR A 221 -10.81 -27.20 -5.42
C THR A 221 -12.28 -27.57 -5.55
N GLY A 222 -13.12 -27.25 -4.56
CA GLY A 222 -14.57 -27.52 -4.58
C GLY A 222 -15.00 -28.81 -3.89
N GLN A 223 -14.09 -29.54 -3.21
CA GLN A 223 -14.47 -30.68 -2.40
C GLN A 223 -15.21 -30.19 -1.16
N VAL A 224 -16.46 -30.63 -0.95
CA VAL A 224 -17.28 -30.29 0.21
C VAL A 224 -16.71 -30.95 1.46
N LEU A 225 -16.42 -30.13 2.46
CA LEU A 225 -15.98 -30.55 3.78
C LEU A 225 -17.14 -30.57 4.76
N LYS A 226 -18.00 -29.53 4.72
CA LYS A 226 -19.16 -29.41 5.59
C LYS A 226 -20.24 -28.51 5.03
N VAL A 227 -21.49 -28.87 5.22
CA VAL A 227 -22.66 -28.03 4.95
C VAL A 227 -23.26 -27.60 6.29
N ILE A 228 -23.51 -26.31 6.46
CA ILE A 228 -23.99 -25.75 7.72
C ILE A 228 -25.24 -24.93 7.46
N GLY A 229 -26.28 -25.26 8.19
CA GLY A 229 -27.51 -24.52 8.21
C GLY A 229 -28.64 -25.15 7.42
N ARG A 230 -29.79 -24.57 7.60
CA ARG A 230 -31.06 -24.77 6.85
C ARG A 230 -31.85 -23.49 6.93
N GLN A 231 -32.85 -23.33 6.07
CA GLN A 231 -33.67 -22.12 6.07
C GLN A 231 -34.47 -21.96 7.36
N GLY A 232 -34.52 -20.75 7.91
CA GLY A 232 -35.30 -20.41 9.09
C GLY A 232 -34.65 -19.35 9.98
N LYS A 233 -35.32 -19.09 11.12
CA LYS A 233 -34.93 -18.04 12.08
C LYS A 233 -34.26 -18.57 13.35
N ALA A 234 -34.42 -19.86 13.64
CA ALA A 234 -33.84 -20.45 14.84
C ALA A 234 -32.31 -20.45 14.78
N VAL A 235 -31.69 -20.71 15.93
CA VAL A 235 -30.23 -20.87 16.02
C VAL A 235 -29.77 -22.04 15.13
N GLY A 236 -28.79 -21.81 14.25
CA GLY A 236 -28.36 -22.78 13.24
C GLY A 236 -29.20 -22.82 11.98
N GLN A 237 -30.22 -21.97 11.87
CA GLN A 237 -30.98 -21.72 10.64
C GLN A 237 -30.60 -20.35 10.09
N PHE A 238 -30.79 -20.12 8.78
CA PHE A 238 -30.36 -18.93 8.09
C PHE A 238 -31.45 -18.39 7.16
N GLN A 239 -31.45 -17.07 6.94
CA GLN A 239 -32.25 -16.38 5.96
C GLN A 239 -31.37 -15.41 5.13
N GLY A 240 -30.50 -15.98 4.28
CA GLY A 240 -29.64 -15.19 3.40
C GLY A 240 -28.25 -14.92 3.99
N VAL A 241 -27.30 -15.80 3.74
CA VAL A 241 -25.88 -15.58 4.07
C VAL A 241 -25.26 -14.68 3.01
N ARG A 242 -25.25 -13.38 3.27
CA ARG A 242 -24.78 -12.34 2.33
C ARG A 242 -23.35 -11.88 2.55
N GLY A 243 -22.75 -12.23 3.68
CA GLY A 243 -21.34 -11.94 3.98
C GLY A 243 -20.66 -13.16 4.60
N VAL A 244 -19.52 -13.52 4.06
CA VAL A 244 -18.60 -14.52 4.67
C VAL A 244 -17.19 -13.98 4.62
N SER A 245 -16.41 -14.30 5.65
CA SER A 245 -14.97 -13.98 5.71
C SER A 245 -14.24 -15.07 6.46
N ILE A 246 -12.96 -15.26 6.14
CA ILE A 246 -12.08 -16.23 6.81
C ILE A 246 -10.95 -15.48 7.48
N GLY A 247 -10.83 -15.61 8.80
CA GLY A 247 -9.74 -15.04 9.58
C GLY A 247 -8.41 -15.76 9.35
N LYS A 248 -7.32 -15.11 9.70
CA LYS A 248 -5.96 -15.71 9.61
C LYS A 248 -5.80 -16.96 10.47
N ASP A 249 -6.60 -17.08 11.52
CA ASP A 249 -6.69 -18.22 12.40
C ASP A 249 -7.64 -19.34 11.91
N GLY A 250 -8.21 -19.17 10.71
CA GLY A 250 -9.22 -20.06 10.14
C GLY A 250 -10.63 -19.85 10.68
N THR A 251 -10.87 -18.87 11.56
CA THR A 251 -12.22 -18.52 12.02
C THR A 251 -13.08 -18.04 10.85
N ILE A 252 -14.25 -18.63 10.68
CA ILE A 252 -15.23 -18.29 9.64
C ILE A 252 -16.28 -17.36 10.24
N TYR A 253 -16.46 -16.20 9.64
CA TYR A 253 -17.48 -15.23 10.02
C TYR A 253 -18.58 -15.20 8.99
N VAL A 254 -19.82 -15.10 9.46
CA VAL A 254 -21.02 -15.24 8.62
C VAL A 254 -22.01 -14.15 8.98
N VAL A 255 -22.49 -13.42 7.97
CA VAL A 255 -23.61 -12.47 8.05
C VAL A 255 -24.88 -13.17 7.56
N ASP A 256 -25.84 -13.33 8.44
CA ASP A 256 -27.19 -13.81 8.14
C ASP A 256 -28.14 -12.62 8.03
N GLN A 257 -28.27 -12.10 6.81
CA GLN A 257 -28.83 -10.79 6.51
C GLN A 257 -30.25 -10.58 7.05
N TYR A 258 -31.19 -11.44 6.68
CA TYR A 258 -32.61 -11.28 7.05
C TYR A 258 -32.94 -11.75 8.45
N ASN A 259 -32.00 -12.38 9.16
CA ASN A 259 -32.09 -12.64 10.58
C ASN A 259 -31.32 -11.59 11.41
N ASN A 260 -30.73 -10.58 10.77
CA ASN A 260 -29.93 -9.53 11.42
C ASN A 260 -28.91 -10.11 12.39
N ARG A 261 -28.14 -11.12 11.97
CA ARG A 261 -27.18 -11.80 12.82
C ARG A 261 -25.79 -11.88 12.19
N VAL A 262 -24.80 -11.79 13.04
CA VAL A 262 -23.41 -12.12 12.70
C VAL A 262 -22.95 -13.25 13.61
N SER A 263 -22.31 -14.24 13.04
CA SER A 263 -21.85 -15.43 13.77
C SER A 263 -20.40 -15.76 13.42
N ALA A 264 -19.66 -16.31 14.38
CA ALA A 264 -18.35 -16.88 14.14
C ALA A 264 -18.37 -18.40 14.35
N TYR A 265 -17.60 -19.08 13.50
CA TYR A 265 -17.41 -20.52 13.54
C TYR A 265 -15.91 -20.83 13.51
N ASP A 266 -15.51 -21.95 14.07
CA ASP A 266 -14.17 -22.48 13.83
C ASP A 266 -14.02 -23.00 12.38
N LYS A 267 -12.82 -23.36 12.01
CA LYS A 267 -12.51 -23.88 10.65
C LYS A 267 -13.26 -25.16 10.26
N ASP A 268 -13.82 -25.88 11.24
CA ASP A 268 -14.57 -27.13 11.06
C ASP A 268 -16.08 -26.92 11.23
N GLY A 269 -16.52 -25.67 11.37
CA GLY A 269 -17.91 -25.26 11.44
C GLY A 269 -18.55 -25.43 12.82
N GLY A 270 -17.77 -25.49 13.88
CA GLY A 270 -18.25 -25.35 15.26
C GLY A 270 -18.50 -23.85 15.56
N ARG A 271 -19.71 -23.54 16.06
CA ARG A 271 -20.05 -22.14 16.35
C ARG A 271 -19.30 -21.62 17.58
N LYS A 272 -18.58 -20.51 17.44
CA LYS A 272 -17.87 -19.82 18.52
C LYS A 272 -18.77 -18.81 19.24
N TRP A 273 -19.42 -17.94 18.48
CA TRP A 273 -20.35 -16.93 19.00
C TRP A 273 -21.40 -16.52 17.95
N ILE A 274 -22.46 -15.84 18.41
CA ILE A 274 -23.52 -15.26 17.61
C ILE A 274 -23.99 -13.95 18.24
N VAL A 275 -24.18 -12.92 17.43
CA VAL A 275 -24.69 -11.61 17.83
C VAL A 275 -25.88 -11.24 16.95
N VAL A 276 -26.97 -10.81 17.58
CA VAL A 276 -28.15 -10.26 16.89
C VAL A 276 -27.95 -8.76 16.74
N THR A 277 -28.11 -8.26 15.52
CA THR A 277 -27.80 -6.86 15.14
C THR A 277 -29.03 -6.02 14.84
N GLY A 278 -30.22 -6.43 15.24
CA GLY A 278 -31.47 -5.73 14.93
C GLY A 278 -31.71 -4.44 15.72
N LEU A 279 -32.65 -3.61 15.24
CA LEU A 279 -33.06 -2.38 15.91
C LEU A 279 -33.59 -2.68 17.33
N PRO A 280 -33.23 -1.88 18.36
CA PRO A 280 -33.88 -1.98 19.66
C PRO A 280 -35.35 -1.55 19.53
N GLY A 281 -36.26 -2.46 19.68
CA GLY A 281 -37.68 -2.11 19.78
C GLY A 281 -38.73 -3.19 19.48
N ASN A 282 -38.46 -4.19 18.69
CA ASN A 282 -39.50 -5.13 18.23
C ASN A 282 -39.21 -6.63 18.44
N GLU A 283 -38.11 -7.02 19.02
CA GLU A 283 -37.89 -8.45 19.28
C GLU A 283 -37.92 -8.74 20.77
N LYS A 284 -38.82 -9.68 21.14
CA LYS A 284 -38.76 -10.31 22.46
C LYS A 284 -37.36 -10.88 22.64
N PRO A 285 -36.66 -10.57 23.75
CA PRO A 285 -35.32 -11.08 23.96
C PRO A 285 -35.34 -12.60 23.87
N VAL A 286 -34.54 -13.16 22.96
CA VAL A 286 -34.29 -14.61 22.92
C VAL A 286 -33.81 -14.98 24.32
N LYS A 287 -34.49 -15.93 24.99
CA LYS A 287 -34.19 -16.34 26.35
C LYS A 287 -32.68 -16.56 26.50
N LYS A 288 -32.05 -15.85 27.43
CA LYS A 288 -30.61 -15.83 27.73
C LYS A 288 -29.97 -17.21 27.93
N SER A 289 -30.76 -18.27 28.09
CA SER A 289 -30.32 -19.59 28.51
C SER A 289 -29.80 -20.53 27.42
N THR A 290 -29.87 -20.12 26.13
CA THR A 290 -29.52 -21.02 24.99
C THR A 290 -28.46 -20.48 24.06
N LEU A 291 -27.96 -19.26 24.30
CA LEU A 291 -26.90 -18.66 23.50
C LEU A 291 -25.69 -18.37 24.38
N PRO A 292 -24.49 -18.75 24.01
CA PRO A 292 -23.29 -18.14 24.59
C PRO A 292 -23.24 -16.67 24.12
N THR A 293 -23.97 -15.80 24.82
CA THR A 293 -23.92 -14.37 24.63
C THR A 293 -22.77 -13.81 25.45
N GLN A 294 -21.65 -13.51 24.82
CA GLN A 294 -20.72 -12.51 25.30
C GLN A 294 -20.75 -11.38 24.30
N GLY A 295 -21.55 -10.38 24.52
CA GLY A 295 -21.64 -9.17 23.70
C GLY A 295 -22.61 -8.21 24.37
N THR A 296 -22.08 -7.14 24.95
CA THR A 296 -22.83 -6.01 25.48
C THR A 296 -23.27 -5.12 24.35
N ALA A 297 -24.55 -4.94 24.23
CA ALA A 297 -25.31 -4.12 23.28
C ALA A 297 -25.33 -4.63 21.82
N PRO A 298 -26.53 -4.81 21.25
CA PRO A 298 -26.63 -5.17 19.84
C PRO A 298 -26.09 -4.03 18.99
N ALA A 299 -25.18 -4.35 18.08
CA ALA A 299 -24.84 -3.44 17.01
C ALA A 299 -26.11 -3.20 16.20
N ALA A 300 -26.69 -2.01 16.28
CA ALA A 300 -27.89 -1.69 15.52
C ALA A 300 -27.52 -1.59 14.03
N MET A 301 -27.49 -2.71 13.35
CA MET A 301 -27.46 -2.80 11.87
C MET A 301 -28.88 -3.05 11.39
N GLN A 302 -29.25 -2.41 10.25
CA GLN A 302 -30.59 -2.59 9.71
C GLN A 302 -30.68 -3.85 8.85
N ILE A 303 -29.79 -4.00 7.88
CA ILE A 303 -29.72 -5.19 7.03
C ILE A 303 -28.25 -5.41 6.65
N PRO A 304 -27.49 -6.15 7.47
CA PRO A 304 -26.07 -6.33 7.21
C PRO A 304 -25.79 -7.07 5.90
N GLY A 305 -24.78 -6.61 5.16
CA GLY A 305 -24.39 -7.12 3.85
C GLY A 305 -23.03 -7.82 3.84
N GLY A 306 -22.24 -7.53 2.81
CA GLY A 306 -20.87 -8.06 2.68
C GLY A 306 -19.96 -7.56 3.77
N MET A 307 -18.92 -8.35 4.08
CA MET A 307 -17.97 -8.04 5.15
C MET A 307 -16.53 -8.38 4.80
N THR A 308 -15.61 -7.76 5.52
CA THR A 308 -14.18 -8.09 5.52
C THR A 308 -13.61 -8.08 6.94
N ILE A 309 -12.39 -8.59 7.08
CA ILE A 309 -11.62 -8.53 8.33
C ILE A 309 -10.47 -7.56 8.11
N ASP A 310 -10.33 -6.57 8.97
CA ASP A 310 -9.23 -5.61 8.89
C ASP A 310 -7.95 -6.09 9.61
N GLY A 311 -6.90 -5.28 9.56
CA GLY A 311 -5.61 -5.61 10.16
C GLY A 311 -5.64 -5.67 11.69
N ALA A 312 -6.63 -5.04 12.34
CA ALA A 312 -6.87 -5.12 13.79
C ALA A 312 -7.70 -6.34 14.21
N GLY A 313 -8.19 -7.13 13.25
CA GLY A 313 -9.06 -8.28 13.49
C GLY A 313 -10.51 -7.88 13.75
N ARG A 314 -10.93 -6.68 13.33
CA ARG A 314 -12.33 -6.26 13.38
C ARG A 314 -13.06 -6.76 12.14
N LEU A 315 -14.32 -7.07 12.30
CA LEU A 315 -15.24 -7.35 11.21
C LEU A 315 -15.82 -6.02 10.75
N VAL A 316 -15.50 -5.59 9.55
CA VAL A 316 -16.11 -4.41 8.93
C VAL A 316 -17.20 -4.90 7.99
N ILE A 317 -18.43 -4.49 8.26
CA ILE A 317 -19.64 -4.99 7.62
C ILE A 317 -20.35 -3.79 6.98
N ALA A 318 -20.71 -3.92 5.71
CA ALA A 318 -21.54 -2.94 5.03
C ALA A 318 -23.00 -3.09 5.51
N ASP A 319 -23.64 -1.97 5.88
CA ASP A 319 -25.08 -1.91 6.19
C ASP A 319 -25.81 -1.09 5.11
N PRO A 320 -26.38 -1.75 4.09
CA PRO A 320 -27.04 -1.07 2.98
C PRO A 320 -28.14 -0.08 3.40
N PHE A 321 -28.93 -0.41 4.41
CA PHE A 321 -30.03 0.44 4.87
C PHE A 321 -29.65 1.38 6.03
N GLY A 322 -28.52 1.08 6.72
CA GLY A 322 -27.89 1.99 7.65
C GLY A 322 -27.04 3.06 6.97
N PHE A 323 -26.73 2.86 5.67
CA PHE A 323 -25.85 3.72 4.88
C PHE A 323 -24.49 3.91 5.54
N ASP A 324 -24.01 2.88 6.24
CA ASP A 324 -22.77 2.91 7.03
C ASP A 324 -21.96 1.62 6.90
N LEU A 325 -20.78 1.66 7.49
CA LEU A 325 -19.95 0.49 7.74
C LEU A 325 -19.91 0.27 9.25
N THR A 326 -20.33 -0.89 9.70
CA THR A 326 -20.30 -1.25 11.11
C THR A 326 -19.10 -2.14 11.39
N ALA A 327 -18.24 -1.75 12.33
CA ALA A 327 -17.10 -2.54 12.78
C ALA A 327 -17.43 -3.27 14.09
N LEU A 328 -17.27 -4.59 14.09
CA LEU A 328 -17.40 -5.46 15.26
C LEU A 328 -16.05 -6.04 15.66
N ASN A 329 -15.87 -6.34 16.93
CA ASN A 329 -14.73 -7.10 17.41
C ASN A 329 -14.85 -8.57 16.95
N GLY A 330 -13.84 -9.08 16.24
CA GLY A 330 -13.85 -10.45 15.72
C GLY A 330 -13.84 -11.55 16.81
N ARG A 331 -13.46 -11.23 18.05
CA ARG A 331 -13.37 -12.22 19.14
C ARG A 331 -14.75 -12.57 19.72
N ASP A 332 -15.61 -11.55 19.84
CA ASP A 332 -16.88 -11.69 20.59
C ASP A 332 -18.08 -11.04 19.90
N GLY A 333 -17.88 -10.35 18.76
CA GLY A 333 -18.92 -9.66 18.02
C GLY A 333 -19.40 -8.35 18.66
N SER A 334 -18.74 -7.83 19.71
CA SER A 334 -19.10 -6.55 20.32
C SER A 334 -18.92 -5.39 19.34
N LEU A 335 -19.79 -4.37 19.43
CA LEU A 335 -19.69 -3.16 18.61
C LEU A 335 -18.40 -2.40 18.93
N ASN A 336 -17.62 -2.13 17.89
CA ASN A 336 -16.41 -1.31 17.99
C ASN A 336 -16.67 0.13 17.51
N ALA A 337 -17.22 0.30 16.30
CA ALA A 337 -17.48 1.62 15.73
C ALA A 337 -18.46 1.53 14.55
N LYS A 338 -19.03 2.69 14.16
CA LYS A 338 -19.75 2.90 12.92
C LYS A 338 -19.11 4.02 12.13
N TYR A 339 -19.02 3.84 10.81
CA TYR A 339 -18.36 4.75 9.90
C TYR A 339 -19.26 5.08 8.71
N GLY A 340 -19.26 6.33 8.28
CA GLY A 340 -20.03 6.80 7.14
C GLY A 340 -21.33 7.48 7.52
N ALA A 341 -22.02 7.97 6.50
CA ALA A 341 -23.28 8.66 6.58
C ALA A 341 -24.02 8.52 5.23
N PRO A 342 -25.36 8.68 5.20
CA PRO A 342 -26.10 8.69 3.95
C PRO A 342 -25.73 9.88 3.08
N GLY A 343 -25.50 9.64 1.79
CA GLY A 343 -25.24 10.69 0.81
C GLY A 343 -24.42 10.23 -0.39
N ASN A 344 -24.15 11.17 -1.31
CA ASN A 344 -23.48 10.92 -2.57
C ASN A 344 -22.08 11.56 -2.67
N VAL A 345 -21.67 12.34 -1.66
CA VAL A 345 -20.32 12.91 -1.63
C VAL A 345 -19.29 11.86 -1.17
N ASP A 346 -18.03 12.20 -1.28
CA ASP A 346 -16.94 11.31 -0.91
C ASP A 346 -16.98 10.97 0.59
N GLY A 347 -16.86 9.67 0.91
CA GLY A 347 -16.99 9.15 2.27
C GLY A 347 -18.42 8.98 2.78
N GLN A 348 -19.44 9.33 1.99
CA GLN A 348 -20.84 9.02 2.22
C GLN A 348 -21.29 7.88 1.32
N PHE A 349 -22.35 7.17 1.69
CA PHE A 349 -22.82 5.98 0.99
C PHE A 349 -24.31 6.04 0.71
N ILE A 350 -24.70 5.42 -0.41
CA ILE A 350 -26.08 5.03 -0.70
C ILE A 350 -26.08 3.54 -1.01
N TYR A 351 -26.68 2.75 -0.11
CA TYR A 351 -26.78 1.31 -0.25
C TYR A 351 -25.40 0.62 -0.42
N PRO A 352 -24.44 0.78 0.53
CA PRO A 352 -23.18 0.06 0.46
C PRO A 352 -23.44 -1.43 0.62
N SER A 353 -23.08 -2.26 -0.36
CA SER A 353 -23.44 -3.69 -0.38
C SER A 353 -22.32 -4.61 0.06
N SER A 354 -21.07 -4.23 -0.15
CA SER A 354 -19.90 -5.05 0.16
C SER A 354 -18.68 -4.20 0.48
N VAL A 355 -17.75 -4.79 1.21
CA VAL A 355 -16.49 -4.16 1.61
C VAL A 355 -15.36 -5.18 1.55
N ALA A 356 -14.18 -4.76 1.09
CA ALA A 356 -12.93 -5.53 1.09
C ALA A 356 -11.79 -4.70 1.68
N TYR A 357 -10.78 -5.35 2.22
CA TYR A 357 -9.66 -4.71 2.90
C TYR A 357 -8.31 -5.07 2.27
N ASP A 358 -7.51 -4.04 1.98
CA ASP A 358 -6.10 -4.15 1.57
C ASP A 358 -5.19 -3.89 2.77
N SER A 359 -4.60 -4.93 3.31
CA SER A 359 -3.69 -4.81 4.44
C SER A 359 -2.36 -4.13 4.10
N SER A 360 -1.98 -4.10 2.83
CA SER A 360 -0.71 -3.50 2.37
C SER A 360 -0.79 -1.98 2.31
N ARG A 361 -1.96 -1.44 1.95
CA ARG A 361 -2.23 0.01 1.82
C ARG A 361 -3.09 0.55 2.95
N ASP A 362 -3.66 -0.33 3.76
CA ASP A 362 -4.66 -0.02 4.77
C ASP A 362 -5.86 0.72 4.15
N TRP A 363 -6.36 0.15 3.05
CA TRP A 363 -7.48 0.65 2.29
C TRP A 363 -8.68 -0.28 2.38
N PHE A 364 -9.85 0.32 2.32
CA PHE A 364 -11.10 -0.41 2.15
C PHE A 364 -11.70 -0.04 0.80
N ALA A 365 -12.02 -1.04 0.00
CA ALA A 365 -12.84 -0.90 -1.20
C ALA A 365 -14.29 -1.20 -0.83
N ILE A 366 -15.19 -0.28 -1.15
CA ILE A 366 -16.60 -0.35 -0.79
C ILE A 366 -17.43 -0.29 -2.07
N ALA A 367 -18.26 -1.31 -2.29
CA ALA A 367 -19.30 -1.25 -3.34
C ALA A 367 -20.42 -0.31 -2.87
N ASP A 368 -20.35 0.94 -3.27
CA ASP A 368 -21.35 1.98 -3.02
C ASP A 368 -22.41 1.92 -4.12
N THR A 369 -23.25 0.86 -4.03
CA THR A 369 -24.14 0.38 -5.08
C THR A 369 -25.12 1.45 -5.57
N GLY A 370 -25.74 2.18 -4.64
CA GLY A 370 -26.69 3.23 -4.97
C GLY A 370 -26.06 4.45 -5.63
N ASN A 371 -24.81 4.74 -5.34
CA ASN A 371 -24.02 5.79 -5.99
C ASN A 371 -23.28 5.29 -7.25
N GLN A 372 -23.47 4.04 -7.64
CA GLN A 372 -22.88 3.42 -8.84
C GLN A 372 -21.36 3.56 -8.92
N ARG A 373 -20.67 3.38 -7.79
CA ARG A 373 -19.22 3.51 -7.69
C ARG A 373 -18.61 2.50 -6.72
N VAL A 374 -17.31 2.30 -6.83
CA VAL A 374 -16.49 1.70 -5.77
C VAL A 374 -15.69 2.81 -5.13
N GLN A 375 -15.87 3.04 -3.82
CA GLN A 375 -15.08 4.00 -3.07
C GLN A 375 -13.90 3.33 -2.39
N ILE A 376 -12.76 3.98 -2.47
CA ILE A 376 -11.55 3.59 -1.73
C ILE A 376 -11.38 4.56 -0.58
N VAL A 377 -11.40 4.02 0.64
CA VAL A 377 -11.33 4.82 1.87
C VAL A 377 -10.36 4.20 2.88
N ARG A 378 -10.04 4.98 3.92
CA ARG A 378 -9.40 4.48 5.14
C ARG A 378 -10.32 4.64 6.33
N LEU A 379 -10.28 3.67 7.22
CA LEU A 379 -10.97 3.70 8.50
C LEU A 379 -9.94 3.84 9.64
N PRO A 380 -10.23 4.57 10.69
CA PRO A 380 -9.32 4.70 11.82
C PRO A 380 -9.18 3.36 12.56
N ASN A 381 -8.01 3.15 13.16
CA ASN A 381 -7.71 1.99 13.99
C ASN A 381 -7.90 0.63 13.29
N SER A 382 -7.72 0.57 11.96
CA SER A 382 -7.82 -0.66 11.16
C SER A 382 -6.62 -1.61 11.33
N GLY A 383 -5.65 -1.26 12.18
CA GLY A 383 -4.51 -2.12 12.50
C GLY A 383 -3.50 -2.28 11.37
N GLY A 384 -3.55 -1.40 10.37
CA GLY A 384 -2.48 -1.27 9.39
C GLY A 384 -1.18 -0.99 10.12
N SER A 385 -0.22 -1.92 10.07
CA SER A 385 1.02 -1.85 10.84
C SER A 385 1.84 -0.61 10.47
N ALA A 386 2.72 -0.15 11.38
CA ALA A 386 3.74 0.87 11.08
C ALA A 386 4.57 0.48 9.83
N VAL A 387 4.68 -0.82 9.52
CA VAL A 387 5.25 -1.37 8.29
C VAL A 387 4.39 -0.99 7.07
N SER A 388 3.05 -0.90 7.19
CA SER A 388 2.20 -0.39 6.12
C SER A 388 2.42 1.11 5.87
N GLY A 389 2.78 1.87 6.90
CA GLY A 389 3.24 3.27 6.77
C GLY A 389 4.56 3.38 6.02
N ALA A 390 5.54 2.55 6.36
CA ALA A 390 6.83 2.49 5.67
C ALA A 390 6.70 1.89 4.25
N ASN A 391 5.89 0.86 4.06
CA ASN A 391 5.60 0.31 2.74
C ASN A 391 4.72 1.24 1.89
N ARG A 392 3.84 2.04 2.47
CA ARG A 392 3.13 3.14 1.80
C ARG A 392 4.08 4.19 1.24
N ALA A 393 5.08 4.56 2.00
CA ALA A 393 6.14 5.47 1.55
C ALA A 393 7.07 4.84 0.52
N MET A 394 7.28 3.51 0.59
CA MET A 394 8.21 2.77 -0.27
C MET A 394 7.56 2.09 -1.48
N SER A 395 6.23 1.95 -1.56
CA SER A 395 5.55 1.32 -2.69
C SER A 395 5.42 2.28 -3.88
N GLY A 396 6.07 1.99 -4.94
CA GLY A 396 5.99 2.65 -6.23
C GLY A 396 7.10 3.68 -6.44
N TRP A 397 6.92 4.91 -6.00
CA TRP A 397 7.81 6.02 -6.35
C TRP A 397 9.17 5.96 -5.64
N LEU A 398 9.22 5.59 -4.35
CA LEU A 398 10.47 5.47 -3.61
C LEU A 398 11.34 4.31 -4.12
N ARG A 399 10.76 3.17 -4.49
CA ARG A 399 11.52 2.07 -5.11
C ARG A 399 12.03 2.44 -6.48
N ALA A 400 11.26 3.18 -7.27
CA ALA A 400 11.68 3.61 -8.61
C ALA A 400 12.75 4.73 -8.59
N CYS A 401 12.75 5.59 -7.58
CA CYS A 401 13.65 6.74 -7.52
C CYS A 401 14.80 6.58 -6.51
N LEU A 402 14.58 6.00 -5.34
CA LEU A 402 15.65 5.86 -4.33
C LEU A 402 16.64 4.74 -4.66
N LEU A 403 16.17 3.63 -5.23
CA LEU A 403 17.10 2.54 -5.58
C LEU A 403 18.11 2.95 -6.65
N PRO A 404 17.74 3.60 -7.76
CA PRO A 404 18.68 4.16 -8.73
C PRO A 404 19.59 5.23 -8.13
N LEU A 405 19.06 6.13 -7.29
CA LEU A 405 19.84 7.17 -6.60
C LEU A 405 20.86 6.58 -5.63
N LEU A 406 20.48 5.56 -4.87
CA LEU A 406 21.38 4.84 -3.97
C LEU A 406 22.48 4.13 -4.75
N LEU A 407 22.14 3.46 -5.85
CA LEU A 407 23.12 2.81 -6.73
C LEU A 407 24.06 3.84 -7.39
N LEU A 408 23.56 4.99 -7.80
CA LEU A 408 24.36 6.08 -8.35
C LEU A 408 25.33 6.63 -7.28
N LEU A 409 24.86 6.83 -6.05
CA LEU A 409 25.69 7.27 -4.92
C LEU A 409 26.79 6.25 -4.59
N LEU A 410 26.44 4.96 -4.56
CA LEU A 410 27.41 3.88 -4.34
C LEU A 410 28.45 3.82 -5.45
N ALA A 411 28.05 3.99 -6.71
CA ALA A 411 28.94 4.04 -7.86
C ALA A 411 29.89 5.26 -7.79
N LEU A 412 29.38 6.41 -7.34
CA LEU A 412 30.15 7.64 -7.18
C LEU A 412 31.18 7.51 -6.05
N VAL A 413 30.79 6.93 -4.91
CA VAL A 413 31.67 6.64 -3.79
C VAL A 413 32.75 5.62 -4.19
N ALA A 414 32.37 4.55 -4.87
CA ALA A 414 33.29 3.55 -5.39
C ALA A 414 34.29 4.16 -6.39
N GLY A 415 33.83 5.05 -7.28
CA GLY A 415 34.68 5.78 -8.21
C GLY A 415 35.67 6.73 -7.52
N LEU A 416 35.26 7.39 -6.44
CA LEU A 416 36.15 8.23 -5.62
C LEU A 416 37.20 7.39 -4.89
N ILE A 417 36.81 6.27 -4.31
CA ILE A 417 37.72 5.33 -3.65
C ILE A 417 38.72 4.75 -4.67
N TYR A 418 38.24 4.33 -5.85
CA TYR A 418 39.09 3.84 -6.93
C TYR A 418 40.13 4.90 -7.37
N ARG A 419 39.71 6.15 -7.59
CA ARG A 419 40.59 7.27 -7.95
C ARG A 419 41.62 7.56 -6.85
N TYR A 420 41.22 7.48 -5.58
CA TYR A 420 42.10 7.66 -4.46
C TYR A 420 43.17 6.53 -4.38
N MET A 421 42.72 5.28 -4.53
CA MET A 421 43.66 4.13 -4.52
C MET A 421 44.64 4.16 -5.69
N ARG A 422 44.16 4.51 -6.90
CA ARG A 422 45.01 4.63 -8.08
C ARG A 422 46.05 5.75 -7.91
N ARG A 423 45.70 6.91 -7.37
CA ARG A 423 46.64 7.98 -7.06
C ARG A 423 47.69 7.58 -6.00
N ARG A 424 47.27 6.82 -5.00
CA ARG A 424 48.23 6.27 -3.99
C ARG A 424 49.18 5.28 -4.61
N LYS A 425 48.73 4.47 -5.54
CA LYS A 425 49.60 3.53 -6.28
C LYS A 425 50.58 4.31 -7.17
N GLU A 426 50.10 5.25 -7.97
CA GLU A 426 50.94 6.10 -8.83
C GLU A 426 52.02 6.89 -8.02
N ALA A 427 51.62 7.38 -6.85
CA ALA A 427 52.58 8.04 -5.92
C ALA A 427 53.66 7.10 -5.38
N ARG A 428 53.29 5.86 -4.99
CA ARG A 428 54.25 4.83 -4.52
C ARG A 428 55.18 4.40 -5.64
N ASP A 429 54.65 4.21 -6.84
CA ASP A 429 55.45 3.80 -8.00
C ASP A 429 56.44 4.91 -8.38
N ALA A 430 56.02 6.19 -8.31
CA ALA A 430 56.90 7.34 -8.52
C ALA A 430 57.96 7.50 -7.42
N GLU A 431 57.65 7.21 -6.16
CA GLU A 431 58.62 7.18 -5.04
C GLU A 431 59.64 6.05 -5.21
N ALA A 432 59.20 4.86 -5.58
CA ALA A 432 60.05 3.72 -5.86
C ALA A 432 61.01 4.00 -7.05
N GLU A 433 60.56 4.66 -8.11
CA GLU A 433 61.36 5.04 -9.26
C GLU A 433 62.42 6.11 -8.89
N ARG A 434 62.05 7.07 -8.03
CA ARG A 434 63.00 8.07 -7.51
C ARG A 434 64.07 7.43 -6.60
N ALA A 435 63.67 6.49 -5.75
CA ALA A 435 64.61 5.74 -4.89
C ALA A 435 65.60 4.89 -5.71
N ALA A 436 65.11 4.29 -6.84
CA ALA A 436 65.95 3.49 -7.74
C ALA A 436 66.95 4.33 -8.56
N LYS A 437 66.62 5.61 -8.83
CA LYS A 437 67.48 6.56 -9.57
C LYS A 437 68.44 7.36 -8.71
N SER A 438 68.38 7.23 -7.37
CA SER A 438 69.31 7.88 -6.46
C SER A 438 70.66 7.15 -6.51
N PRO A 439 71.81 7.78 -6.91
CA PRO A 439 73.09 7.11 -6.95
C PRO A 439 73.57 6.80 -5.52
N GLN A 440 73.87 5.53 -5.29
CA GLN A 440 74.62 5.11 -4.09
C GLN A 440 75.95 5.93 -4.05
N LYS A 441 76.07 6.88 -3.15
CA LYS A 441 77.37 7.39 -2.77
C LYS A 441 78.09 6.23 -2.08
N ALA A 442 78.90 5.55 -2.87
CA ALA A 442 79.85 4.59 -2.36
C ALA A 442 80.78 5.34 -1.43
N GLY A 443 80.88 4.87 -0.20
CA GLY A 443 81.92 5.29 0.76
C GLY A 443 83.26 4.81 0.31
N SER A 444 84.16 5.67 0.37
CA SER A 444 85.58 5.35 0.55
C SER A 444 86.12 6.16 1.73
#